data_2268e8b41532be7e058dcec6be771e26
#
_entry.id   2268e8b41532be7e058dcec6be771e26
#
_cell.length_a   1.000
_cell.length_b   1.000
_cell.length_c   1.000
_cell.angle_alpha   90.00
_cell.angle_beta   90.00
_cell.angle_gamma   90.00
#
_symmetry.space_group_name_H-M   'P 1'
#
loop_
_entity.id
_entity.type
_entity.pdbx_description
1 polymer ?
#
loop_
_entity_poly.entity_id
_entity_poly.type
_entity_poly.pdbx_seq_one_letter_code
_entity_poly.pdbx_strand_id
1 'polypeptide(L)'
;AKLKAGAKVADIGCGHGASTLLMAKAYPKSKFTGFDYHDGSIESARASAKRQNLQDAVKFEVSPAAAVPGNGYDLITVFDCLHDMGDPVGAAKHIRKALAPGGTWMIVEPIAGDDTAANLNPIGRIYYSASTLCCVPASLSQEVGLGLGAQAGEKRLREVLQEGGFTKVRRAAETPFNMVLEARA
;
A
#
# COMPACT_ATOMS: atom_id res chain seq x y z
N ALA A 1 7.08 0.53 -18.78
CA ALA A 1 7.09 -0.44 -19.89
C ALA A 1 6.31 -1.71 -19.54
N LYS A 2 6.61 -2.42 -18.42
CA LYS A 2 5.97 -3.70 -18.03
C LYS A 2 4.44 -3.62 -17.95
N LEU A 3 3.86 -2.64 -17.27
CA LEU A 3 2.39 -2.48 -17.15
C LEU A 3 1.70 -2.37 -18.51
N LYS A 4 2.31 -1.69 -19.48
CA LYS A 4 1.77 -1.57 -20.86
C LYS A 4 1.90 -2.87 -21.65
N ALA A 5 2.89 -3.68 -21.37
CA ALA A 5 3.13 -4.96 -22.05
C ALA A 5 2.27 -6.10 -21.47
N GLY A 6 1.89 -5.99 -20.22
CA GLY A 6 1.19 -7.00 -19.44
C GLY A 6 2.01 -7.40 -18.22
N ALA A 7 1.54 -7.07 -17.03
CA ALA A 7 2.19 -7.34 -15.76
C ALA A 7 1.21 -8.01 -14.79
N LYS A 8 1.73 -8.75 -13.81
CA LYS A 8 0.98 -9.25 -12.67
C LYS A 8 1.11 -8.24 -11.52
N VAL A 9 -0.01 -7.68 -11.09
CA VAL A 9 -0.05 -6.61 -10.10
C VAL A 9 -0.92 -7.01 -8.90
N ALA A 10 -0.41 -6.78 -7.70
CA ALA A 10 -1.19 -6.86 -6.45
C ALA A 10 -1.35 -5.44 -5.88
N ASP A 11 -2.56 -5.11 -5.44
CA ASP A 11 -2.89 -3.89 -4.73
C ASP A 11 -3.33 -4.27 -3.31
N ILE A 12 -2.46 -4.04 -2.32
CA ILE A 12 -2.65 -4.51 -0.94
C ILE A 12 -3.22 -3.37 -0.09
N GLY A 13 -4.26 -3.66 0.69
CA GLY A 13 -5.05 -2.67 1.37
C GLY A 13 -5.89 -1.88 0.37
N CYS A 14 -6.46 -2.56 -0.62
CA CYS A 14 -7.16 -1.94 -1.75
C CYS A 14 -8.50 -1.28 -1.38
N GLY A 15 -9.00 -1.52 -0.16
CA GLY A 15 -10.28 -1.00 0.29
C GLY A 15 -11.42 -1.33 -0.68
N HIS A 16 -12.14 -0.31 -1.11
CA HIS A 16 -13.24 -0.44 -2.08
C HIS A 16 -12.78 -0.56 -3.54
N GLY A 17 -11.48 -0.76 -3.79
CA GLY A 17 -10.90 -1.08 -5.10
C GLY A 17 -10.65 0.12 -6.02
N ALA A 18 -10.69 1.36 -5.52
CA ALA A 18 -10.58 2.55 -6.38
C ALA A 18 -9.25 2.59 -7.16
N SER A 19 -8.12 2.43 -6.48
CA SER A 19 -6.77 2.38 -7.06
C SER A 19 -6.61 1.23 -8.05
N THR A 20 -7.06 0.03 -7.65
CA THR A 20 -6.99 -1.18 -8.47
C THR A 20 -7.75 -1.02 -9.79
N LEU A 21 -8.99 -0.51 -9.72
CA LEU A 21 -9.84 -0.28 -10.90
C LEU A 21 -9.28 0.80 -11.82
N LEU A 22 -8.71 1.88 -11.24
CA LEU A 22 -8.07 2.94 -12.00
C LEU A 22 -6.85 2.41 -12.77
N MET A 23 -5.99 1.62 -12.10
CA MET A 23 -4.83 1.00 -12.72
C MET A 23 -5.23 0.01 -13.82
N ALA A 24 -6.27 -0.80 -13.59
CA ALA A 24 -6.75 -1.76 -14.59
C ALA A 24 -7.26 -1.08 -15.86
N LYS A 25 -7.98 0.03 -15.74
CA LYS A 25 -8.38 0.86 -16.90
C LYS A 25 -7.18 1.42 -17.65
N ALA A 26 -6.18 1.91 -16.94
CA ALA A 26 -5.00 2.52 -17.54
C ALA A 26 -4.08 1.49 -18.23
N TYR A 27 -4.10 0.22 -17.75
CA TYR A 27 -3.21 -0.83 -18.22
C TYR A 27 -3.97 -2.14 -18.52
N PRO A 28 -4.82 -2.18 -19.54
CA PRO A 28 -5.75 -3.29 -19.79
C PRO A 28 -5.08 -4.62 -20.17
N LYS A 29 -3.79 -4.62 -20.47
CA LYS A 29 -3.02 -5.85 -20.71
C LYS A 29 -2.50 -6.51 -19.45
N SER A 30 -2.48 -5.78 -18.33
CA SER A 30 -2.01 -6.28 -17.03
C SER A 30 -3.15 -6.97 -16.27
N LYS A 31 -2.77 -7.85 -15.35
CA LYS A 31 -3.68 -8.56 -14.45
C LYS A 31 -3.57 -7.97 -13.06
N PHE A 32 -4.68 -7.56 -12.51
CA PHE A 32 -4.75 -6.91 -11.20
C PHE A 32 -5.50 -7.78 -10.20
N THR A 33 -4.96 -7.88 -8.99
CA THR A 33 -5.67 -8.44 -7.84
C THR A 33 -5.57 -7.46 -6.69
N GLY A 34 -6.72 -6.99 -6.20
CA GLY A 34 -6.83 -6.20 -4.98
C GLY A 34 -7.02 -7.11 -3.78
N PHE A 35 -6.31 -6.83 -2.70
CA PHE A 35 -6.39 -7.55 -1.43
C PHE A 35 -6.71 -6.59 -0.30
N ASP A 36 -7.63 -6.98 0.56
CA ASP A 36 -7.95 -6.26 1.80
C ASP A 36 -8.37 -7.28 2.86
N TYR A 37 -8.11 -7.00 4.12
CA TYR A 37 -8.54 -7.88 5.21
C TYR A 37 -10.03 -7.73 5.54
N HIS A 38 -10.65 -6.61 5.15
CA HIS A 38 -12.03 -6.29 5.46
C HIS A 38 -12.99 -6.79 4.37
N ASP A 39 -13.82 -7.76 4.73
CA ASP A 39 -14.73 -8.47 3.83
C ASP A 39 -15.70 -7.52 3.12
N GLY A 40 -16.34 -6.62 3.86
CA GLY A 40 -17.27 -5.63 3.29
C GLY A 40 -16.62 -4.66 2.29
N SER A 41 -15.34 -4.33 2.45
CA SER A 41 -14.58 -3.55 1.47
C SER A 41 -14.38 -4.33 0.18
N ILE A 42 -14.05 -5.61 0.27
CA ILE A 42 -13.89 -6.50 -0.90
C ILE A 42 -15.21 -6.70 -1.63
N GLU A 43 -16.33 -6.87 -0.92
CA GLU A 43 -17.65 -6.94 -1.56
C GLU A 43 -17.98 -5.64 -2.31
N SER A 44 -17.72 -4.48 -1.72
CA SER A 44 -17.89 -3.18 -2.35
C SER A 44 -16.98 -3.01 -3.58
N ALA A 45 -15.74 -3.49 -3.51
CA ALA A 45 -14.79 -3.47 -4.62
C ALA A 45 -15.28 -4.34 -5.80
N ARG A 46 -15.76 -5.55 -5.52
CA ARG A 46 -16.37 -6.45 -6.53
C ARG A 46 -17.59 -5.82 -7.19
N ALA A 47 -18.48 -5.22 -6.40
CA ALA A 47 -19.64 -4.49 -6.91
C ALA A 47 -19.21 -3.30 -7.79
N SER A 48 -18.17 -2.58 -7.41
CA SER A 48 -17.59 -1.48 -8.19
C SER A 48 -16.98 -1.96 -9.51
N ALA A 49 -16.27 -3.09 -9.51
CA ALA A 49 -15.74 -3.71 -10.73
C ALA A 49 -16.86 -4.06 -11.70
N LYS A 50 -17.95 -4.67 -11.20
CA LYS A 50 -19.12 -5.03 -12.01
C LYS A 50 -19.78 -3.80 -12.62
N ARG A 51 -20.00 -2.73 -11.83
CA ARG A 51 -20.58 -1.47 -12.36
C ARG A 51 -19.74 -0.82 -13.46
N GLN A 52 -18.43 -1.08 -13.47
CA GLN A 52 -17.48 -0.52 -14.43
C GLN A 52 -17.11 -1.49 -15.55
N ASN A 53 -17.73 -2.68 -15.61
CA ASN A 53 -17.44 -3.75 -16.57
C ASN A 53 -15.97 -4.21 -16.53
N LEU A 54 -15.37 -4.27 -15.35
CA LEU A 54 -13.97 -4.70 -15.11
C LEU A 54 -13.87 -6.02 -14.34
N GLN A 55 -14.98 -6.72 -14.06
CA GLN A 55 -15.00 -7.94 -13.26
C GLN A 55 -14.16 -9.09 -13.85
N ASP A 56 -13.91 -9.08 -15.16
CA ASP A 56 -13.08 -10.09 -15.84
C ASP A 56 -11.60 -9.70 -15.89
N ALA A 57 -11.30 -8.41 -15.68
CA ALA A 57 -9.94 -7.86 -15.71
C ALA A 57 -9.29 -7.76 -14.33
N VAL A 58 -10.09 -7.71 -13.27
CA VAL A 58 -9.64 -7.48 -11.89
C VAL A 58 -10.25 -8.53 -10.96
N LYS A 59 -9.43 -9.07 -10.05
CA LYS A 59 -9.88 -9.90 -8.93
C LYS A 59 -9.81 -9.09 -7.63
N PHE A 60 -10.71 -9.42 -6.69
CA PHE A 60 -10.66 -8.89 -5.33
C PHE A 60 -10.81 -10.05 -4.35
N GLU A 61 -9.86 -10.16 -3.42
CA GLU A 61 -9.77 -11.29 -2.48
C GLU A 61 -9.56 -10.78 -1.05
N VAL A 62 -10.21 -11.43 -0.09
CA VAL A 62 -10.01 -11.12 1.33
C VAL A 62 -8.69 -11.74 1.77
N SER A 63 -7.74 -10.92 2.18
CA SER A 63 -6.46 -11.38 2.71
C SER A 63 -5.75 -10.27 3.50
N PRO A 64 -5.18 -10.58 4.66
CA PRO A 64 -4.28 -9.65 5.35
C PRO A 64 -2.97 -9.47 4.57
N ALA A 65 -2.33 -8.33 4.71
CA ALA A 65 -1.11 -7.98 3.98
C ALA A 65 0.06 -8.97 4.18
N ALA A 66 0.17 -9.56 5.37
CA ALA A 66 1.21 -10.54 5.70
C ALA A 66 0.93 -11.97 5.16
N ALA A 67 -0.22 -12.20 4.50
CA ALA A 67 -0.62 -13.51 3.98
C ALA A 67 -1.21 -13.46 2.56
N VAL A 68 -0.94 -12.41 1.81
CA VAL A 68 -1.39 -12.25 0.42
C VAL A 68 -0.94 -13.46 -0.41
N PRO A 69 -1.87 -14.17 -1.08
CA PRO A 69 -1.55 -15.40 -1.78
C PRO A 69 -0.79 -15.14 -3.09
N GLY A 70 -0.01 -16.15 -3.49
CA GLY A 70 0.71 -16.15 -4.76
C GLY A 70 2.07 -15.47 -4.68
N ASN A 71 2.75 -15.46 -5.81
CA ASN A 71 4.08 -14.88 -6.00
C ASN A 71 4.26 -14.42 -7.45
N GLY A 72 5.43 -13.89 -7.74
CA GLY A 72 5.79 -13.46 -9.09
C GLY A 72 5.09 -12.16 -9.51
N TYR A 73 4.74 -11.29 -8.58
CA TYR A 73 4.19 -9.99 -8.89
C TYR A 73 5.28 -9.05 -9.45
N ASP A 74 5.03 -8.47 -10.62
CA ASP A 74 5.89 -7.44 -11.23
C ASP A 74 5.81 -6.12 -10.48
N LEU A 75 4.63 -5.81 -9.95
CA LEU A 75 4.34 -4.64 -9.15
C LEU A 75 3.43 -5.03 -7.98
N ILE A 76 3.79 -4.59 -6.79
CA ILE A 76 2.89 -4.56 -5.64
C ILE A 76 2.69 -3.11 -5.26
N THR A 77 1.46 -2.72 -4.94
CA THR A 77 1.11 -1.37 -4.52
C THR A 77 0.45 -1.38 -3.16
N VAL A 78 0.70 -0.32 -2.38
CA VAL A 78 -0.07 0.06 -1.20
C VAL A 78 -0.37 1.55 -1.29
N PHE A 79 -1.58 1.95 -0.94
CA PHE A 79 -2.01 3.35 -0.96
C PHE A 79 -2.59 3.72 0.41
N ASP A 80 -1.87 4.56 1.14
CA ASP A 80 -2.27 5.08 2.44
C ASP A 80 -2.74 3.98 3.42
N CYS A 81 -1.98 2.87 3.52
CA CYS A 81 -2.38 1.77 4.40
C CYS A 81 -1.22 1.09 5.15
N LEU A 82 0.04 1.28 4.74
CA LEU A 82 1.18 0.66 5.44
C LEU A 82 1.29 1.17 6.88
N HIS A 83 1.01 2.45 7.09
CA HIS A 83 1.06 3.09 8.40
C HIS A 83 -0.06 2.65 9.36
N ASP A 84 -1.13 2.06 8.84
CA ASP A 84 -2.27 1.51 9.61
C ASP A 84 -2.07 0.05 10.00
N MET A 85 -1.08 -0.64 9.42
CA MET A 85 -0.81 -2.05 9.71
C MET A 85 -0.22 -2.21 11.11
N GLY A 86 -0.69 -3.23 11.84
CA GLY A 86 -0.10 -3.60 13.13
C GLY A 86 1.33 -4.13 12.98
N ASP A 87 1.56 -4.98 11.96
CA ASP A 87 2.89 -5.53 11.63
C ASP A 87 3.33 -5.13 10.20
N PRO A 88 3.75 -3.88 9.98
CA PRO A 88 4.23 -3.45 8.68
C PRO A 88 5.56 -4.10 8.27
N VAL A 89 6.38 -4.53 9.25
CA VAL A 89 7.64 -5.26 8.98
C VAL A 89 7.34 -6.68 8.48
N GLY A 90 6.41 -7.38 9.11
CA GLY A 90 5.94 -8.69 8.66
C GLY A 90 5.31 -8.62 7.28
N ALA A 91 4.48 -7.60 7.02
CA ALA A 91 3.93 -7.33 5.70
C ALA A 91 5.05 -7.09 4.66
N ALA A 92 6.06 -6.28 4.98
CA ALA A 92 7.20 -6.02 4.10
C ALA A 92 7.99 -7.30 3.79
N LYS A 93 8.24 -8.16 4.78
CA LYS A 93 8.90 -9.47 4.58
C LYS A 93 8.10 -10.37 3.64
N HIS A 94 6.79 -10.40 3.79
CA HIS A 94 5.91 -11.19 2.94
C HIS A 94 5.86 -10.64 1.51
N ILE A 95 5.67 -9.34 1.34
CA ILE A 95 5.65 -8.65 0.05
C ILE A 95 6.95 -8.88 -0.71
N ARG A 96 8.11 -8.81 -0.02
CA ARG A 96 9.40 -9.09 -0.65
C ARG A 96 9.48 -10.49 -1.26
N LYS A 97 8.91 -11.50 -0.59
CA LYS A 97 8.87 -12.88 -1.10
C LYS A 97 7.87 -13.05 -2.26
N ALA A 98 6.80 -12.26 -2.28
CA ALA A 98 5.78 -12.31 -3.30
C ALA A 98 6.18 -11.63 -4.62
N LEU A 99 7.16 -10.72 -4.58
CA LEU A 99 7.66 -10.03 -5.78
C LEU A 99 8.40 -10.98 -6.74
N ALA A 100 8.23 -10.75 -8.03
CA ALA A 100 9.04 -11.37 -9.07
C ALA A 100 10.50 -10.88 -8.99
N PRO A 101 11.48 -11.61 -9.55
CA PRO A 101 12.82 -11.08 -9.78
C PRO A 101 12.75 -9.75 -10.56
N GLY A 102 13.32 -8.69 -9.99
CA GLY A 102 13.22 -7.33 -10.54
C GLY A 102 11.83 -6.69 -10.44
N GLY A 103 10.94 -7.25 -9.62
CA GLY A 103 9.68 -6.64 -9.24
C GLY A 103 9.86 -5.39 -8.37
N THR A 104 8.83 -4.60 -8.28
CA THR A 104 8.83 -3.32 -7.54
C THR A 104 7.68 -3.29 -6.54
N TRP A 105 7.94 -2.81 -5.34
CA TRP A 105 6.90 -2.38 -4.42
C TRP A 105 6.78 -0.87 -4.46
N MET A 106 5.61 -0.35 -4.80
CA MET A 106 5.26 1.06 -4.78
C MET A 106 4.42 1.35 -3.54
N ILE A 107 4.91 2.24 -2.71
CA ILE A 107 4.30 2.62 -1.44
C ILE A 107 3.92 4.08 -1.53
N VAL A 108 2.63 4.36 -1.45
CA VAL A 108 2.09 5.73 -1.37
C VAL A 108 1.64 5.95 0.06
N GLU A 109 2.23 6.94 0.73
CA GLU A 109 1.97 7.24 2.13
C GLU A 109 1.79 8.75 2.32
N PRO A 110 1.15 9.20 3.40
CA PRO A 110 1.03 10.62 3.71
C PRO A 110 2.39 11.32 3.72
N ILE A 111 2.44 12.53 3.17
CA ILE A 111 3.65 13.35 3.22
C ILE A 111 3.91 13.78 4.67
N ALA A 112 5.08 13.45 5.17
CA ALA A 112 5.52 13.86 6.50
C ALA A 112 7.04 14.07 6.52
N GLY A 113 7.48 15.04 7.30
CA GLY A 113 8.88 15.17 7.70
C GLY A 113 9.23 14.15 8.78
N ASP A 114 10.53 13.99 9.04
CA ASP A 114 11.04 12.97 9.96
C ASP A 114 11.00 13.39 11.44
N ASP A 115 10.55 14.60 11.72
CA ASP A 115 10.38 15.11 13.07
C ASP A 115 9.13 16.00 13.22
N THR A 116 8.75 16.27 14.47
CA THR A 116 7.55 17.05 14.77
C THR A 116 7.66 18.50 14.24
N ALA A 117 8.84 19.10 14.29
CA ALA A 117 9.03 20.50 13.88
C ALA A 117 8.77 20.68 12.38
N ALA A 118 9.24 19.73 11.55
CA ALA A 118 9.00 19.71 10.11
C ALA A 118 7.52 19.54 9.75
N ASN A 119 6.71 18.99 10.67
CA ASN A 119 5.30 18.73 10.48
C ASN A 119 4.37 19.80 11.08
N LEU A 120 4.93 20.90 11.66
CA LEU A 120 4.16 22.02 12.19
C LEU A 120 3.66 22.93 11.05
N ASN A 121 2.80 22.41 10.21
CA ASN A 121 2.19 23.04 9.06
C ASN A 121 0.73 22.59 8.88
N PRO A 122 -0.07 23.21 7.99
CA PRO A 122 -1.49 22.83 7.81
C PRO A 122 -1.70 21.36 7.45
N ILE A 123 -0.85 20.78 6.61
CA ILE A 123 -0.94 19.37 6.21
C ILE A 123 -0.61 18.45 7.39
N GLY A 124 0.47 18.75 8.11
CA GLY A 124 0.83 18.03 9.33
C GLY A 124 -0.29 18.03 10.36
N ARG A 125 -0.97 19.18 10.54
CA ARG A 125 -2.13 19.27 11.45
C ARG A 125 -3.25 18.30 11.06
N ILE A 126 -3.58 18.23 9.76
CA ILE A 126 -4.62 17.31 9.25
C ILE A 126 -4.21 15.87 9.56
N TYR A 127 -2.99 15.48 9.19
CA TYR A 127 -2.52 14.11 9.35
C TYR A 127 -2.32 13.70 10.81
N TYR A 128 -1.82 14.57 11.68
CA TYR A 128 -1.77 14.27 13.13
C TYR A 128 -3.15 14.05 13.71
N SER A 129 -4.14 14.88 13.32
CA SER A 129 -5.52 14.72 13.80
C SER A 129 -6.12 13.39 13.33
N ALA A 130 -6.02 13.06 12.04
CA ALA A 130 -6.50 11.81 11.49
C ALA A 130 -5.74 10.61 12.09
N SER A 131 -4.44 10.70 12.19
CA SER A 131 -3.58 9.65 12.74
C SER A 131 -3.92 9.32 14.20
N THR A 132 -4.14 10.34 15.03
CA THR A 132 -4.51 10.16 16.44
C THR A 132 -5.89 9.50 16.60
N LEU A 133 -6.84 9.84 15.73
CA LEU A 133 -8.21 9.33 15.84
C LEU A 133 -8.42 7.97 15.16
N CYS A 134 -7.66 7.68 14.10
CA CYS A 134 -7.87 6.51 13.24
C CYS A 134 -6.62 5.63 13.13
N CYS A 135 -5.54 6.13 12.55
CA CYS A 135 -4.42 5.29 12.10
C CYS A 135 -3.68 4.61 13.26
N VAL A 136 -3.28 5.38 14.27
CA VAL A 136 -2.56 4.82 15.42
C VAL A 136 -3.45 3.85 16.22
N PRO A 137 -4.71 4.18 16.59
CA PRO A 137 -5.60 3.21 17.21
C PRO A 137 -5.84 1.95 16.37
N ALA A 138 -6.00 2.09 15.04
CA ALA A 138 -6.18 0.95 14.16
C ALA A 138 -4.96 0.02 14.17
N SER A 139 -3.75 0.58 14.07
CA SER A 139 -2.51 -0.20 14.14
C SER A 139 -2.32 -0.86 15.50
N LEU A 140 -2.51 -0.12 16.60
CA LEU A 140 -2.35 -0.64 17.97
C LEU A 140 -3.38 -1.73 18.34
N SER A 141 -4.54 -1.76 17.68
CA SER A 141 -5.57 -2.80 17.92
C SER A 141 -5.24 -4.13 17.26
N GLN A 142 -4.25 -4.19 16.36
CA GLN A 142 -3.81 -5.40 15.67
C GLN A 142 -2.66 -6.06 16.43
N GLU A 143 -2.38 -7.33 16.09
CA GLU A 143 -1.21 -8.04 16.59
C GLU A 143 0.08 -7.30 16.21
N VAL A 144 1.07 -7.28 17.10
CA VAL A 144 2.30 -6.47 17.06
C VAL A 144 2.06 -5.00 17.40
N GLY A 145 1.12 -4.31 16.74
CA GLY A 145 0.71 -2.96 17.10
C GLY A 145 1.84 -1.92 17.04
N LEU A 146 2.57 -1.83 15.90
CA LEU A 146 3.73 -0.93 15.78
C LEU A 146 3.37 0.55 15.90
N GLY A 147 2.14 0.93 15.54
CA GLY A 147 1.62 2.29 15.72
C GLY A 147 2.35 3.36 14.90
N LEU A 148 2.72 3.08 13.65
CA LEU A 148 3.41 4.05 12.79
C LEU A 148 2.64 5.36 12.66
N GLY A 149 1.37 5.28 12.28
CA GLY A 149 0.52 6.43 12.01
C GLY A 149 0.90 7.23 10.74
N ALA A 150 -0.01 8.09 10.33
CA ALA A 150 0.13 8.88 9.11
C ALA A 150 1.32 9.88 9.11
N GLN A 151 1.97 10.07 10.24
CA GLN A 151 3.12 10.98 10.40
C GLN A 151 4.43 10.24 10.65
N ALA A 152 4.55 9.00 10.15
CA ALA A 152 5.75 8.19 10.33
C ALA A 152 7.02 8.84 9.75
N GLY A 153 6.91 9.59 8.65
CA GLY A 153 8.03 10.17 7.93
C GLY A 153 8.80 9.14 7.09
N GLU A 154 9.61 9.65 6.15
CA GLU A 154 10.34 8.77 5.22
C GLU A 154 11.39 7.92 5.94
N LYS A 155 12.07 8.48 6.91
CA LYS A 155 13.12 7.75 7.66
C LYS A 155 12.56 6.50 8.31
N ARG A 156 11.45 6.63 9.04
CA ARG A 156 10.83 5.50 9.73
C ARG A 156 10.26 4.47 8.77
N LEU A 157 9.64 4.91 7.67
CA LEU A 157 9.18 4.00 6.62
C LEU A 157 10.34 3.23 6.00
N ARG A 158 11.48 3.87 5.72
CA ARG A 158 12.68 3.19 5.23
C ARG A 158 13.22 2.14 6.20
N GLU A 159 13.22 2.41 7.50
CA GLU A 159 13.62 1.44 8.52
C GLU A 159 12.73 0.19 8.44
N VAL A 160 11.41 0.35 8.41
CA VAL A 160 10.44 -0.74 8.24
C VAL A 160 10.71 -1.57 6.98
N LEU A 161 10.97 -0.89 5.85
CA LEU A 161 11.27 -1.57 4.59
C LEU A 161 12.61 -2.33 4.64
N GLN A 162 13.63 -1.75 5.27
CA GLN A 162 14.93 -2.40 5.45
C GLN A 162 14.85 -3.61 6.38
N GLU A 163 14.12 -3.52 7.50
CA GLU A 163 13.82 -4.63 8.39
C GLU A 163 13.02 -5.74 7.66
N GLY A 164 12.18 -5.36 6.69
CA GLY A 164 11.50 -6.24 5.75
C GLY A 164 12.41 -6.88 4.69
N GLY A 165 13.69 -6.45 4.62
CA GLY A 165 14.73 -6.99 3.73
C GLY A 165 14.84 -6.30 2.37
N PHE A 166 14.23 -5.12 2.18
CA PHE A 166 14.44 -4.31 0.99
C PHE A 166 15.73 -3.54 1.07
N THR A 167 16.61 -3.70 0.07
CA THR A 167 17.95 -3.09 0.06
C THR A 167 18.00 -1.78 -0.72
N LYS A 168 17.06 -1.56 -1.63
CA LYS A 168 16.98 -0.38 -2.48
C LYS A 168 15.65 0.31 -2.26
N VAL A 169 15.67 1.42 -1.52
CA VAL A 169 14.49 2.25 -1.26
C VAL A 169 14.79 3.68 -1.67
N ARG A 170 13.92 4.27 -2.48
CA ARG A 170 14.04 5.68 -2.87
C ARG A 170 12.68 6.37 -2.91
N ARG A 171 12.66 7.68 -2.68
CA ARG A 171 11.51 8.49 -3.01
C ARG A 171 11.43 8.62 -4.55
N ALA A 172 10.35 8.15 -5.13
CA ALA A 172 10.13 8.14 -6.58
C ALA A 172 9.37 9.37 -7.04
N ALA A 173 8.42 9.85 -6.23
CA ALA A 173 7.61 11.04 -6.48
C ALA A 173 7.04 11.58 -5.17
N GLU A 174 6.48 12.78 -5.24
CA GLU A 174 5.69 13.37 -4.16
C GLU A 174 4.59 14.27 -4.72
N THR A 175 3.57 14.48 -3.92
CA THR A 175 2.50 15.45 -4.11
C THR A 175 2.42 16.34 -2.87
N PRO A 176 1.59 17.39 -2.83
CA PRO A 176 1.39 18.14 -1.60
C PRO A 176 0.89 17.30 -0.40
N PHE A 177 0.28 16.13 -0.67
CA PHE A 177 -0.34 15.29 0.36
C PHE A 177 0.33 13.92 0.56
N ASN A 178 1.03 13.40 -0.46
CA ASN A 178 1.59 12.05 -0.39
C ASN A 178 3.05 12.02 -0.85
N MET A 179 3.82 11.13 -0.25
CA MET A 179 5.09 10.68 -0.79
C MET A 179 4.91 9.30 -1.46
N VAL A 180 5.68 9.05 -2.51
CA VAL A 180 5.72 7.75 -3.20
C VAL A 180 7.11 7.17 -3.03
N LEU A 181 7.19 6.03 -2.34
CA LEU A 181 8.43 5.27 -2.21
C LEU A 181 8.44 4.10 -3.19
N GLU A 182 9.60 3.85 -3.76
CA GLU A 182 9.90 2.65 -4.54
C GLU A 182 10.85 1.78 -3.74
N ALA A 183 10.46 0.52 -3.50
CA ALA A 183 11.31 -0.45 -2.85
C ALA A 183 11.58 -1.66 -3.77
N ARG A 184 12.83 -2.12 -3.77
CA ARG A 184 13.29 -3.31 -4.51
C ARG A 184 14.18 -4.18 -3.64
N ALA A 185 14.14 -5.49 -3.89
CA ALA A 185 15.00 -6.46 -3.24
C ALA A 185 16.46 -6.33 -3.66
#